data_fab843c92db3306c71190a0814cf9954
#
_entry.id   fab843c92db3306c71190a0814cf9954
#
_cell.length_a   1.000
_cell.length_b   1.000
_cell.length_c   1.000
_cell.angle_alpha   90.00
_cell.angle_beta   90.00
_cell.angle_gamma   90.00
#
_symmetry.space_group_name_H-M   'P 1'
#
loop_
_entity.id
_entity.type
_entity.pdbx_description
1 polymer ?
#
loop_
_entity_poly.entity_id
_entity_poly.type
_entity_poly.pdbx_seq_one_letter_code
_entity_poly.pdbx_strand_id
1 'polypeptide(L)'
;MTSRSVIFTNVHKGASTFIADELGRYLHTTEHYDNFRPVGALKLKGTEISQHTEWPAEGLVGVRIYPAELRDLLTDAPGFTEFASEAALVFVQRDPRDAAVSLFYSKAYSHTIKVLNQDKFVEERERLQNMTPTEGVRELTYRPAIAEFSKLHQLHEEHGGLMTRYEDLVTAPHEWFRSVGDFVGWDDAFIETLIDRFAASFAPPDIADPLKHKRRITPGNWREVFDDELIADFDAKVGDRLRANGYA
;
A
#
# COMPACT_ATOMS: atom_id res chain seq x y z
N MET A 1 27.35 1.86 7.32
CA MET A 1 26.63 2.92 8.06
C MET A 1 25.16 2.61 7.96
N THR A 2 24.42 2.63 9.06
CA THR A 2 22.97 2.47 9.05
C THR A 2 22.32 3.66 8.36
N SER A 3 21.32 3.38 7.52
CA SER A 3 20.55 4.43 6.85
C SER A 3 19.46 4.99 7.74
N ARG A 4 19.00 6.20 7.41
CA ARG A 4 17.81 6.80 8.01
C ARG A 4 16.67 5.79 8.03
N SER A 5 15.94 5.68 9.14
CA SER A 5 14.77 4.81 9.23
C SER A 5 13.71 5.20 8.21
N VAL A 6 13.06 4.21 7.60
CA VAL A 6 12.03 4.42 6.58
C VAL A 6 10.73 3.71 6.93
N ILE A 7 9.63 4.43 6.77
CA ILE A 7 8.27 3.93 6.98
C ILE A 7 7.54 3.97 5.65
N PHE A 8 7.16 2.79 5.15
CA PHE A 8 6.28 2.69 3.99
C PHE A 8 4.83 2.54 4.45
N THR A 9 4.01 3.53 4.15
CA THR A 9 2.55 3.44 4.31
C THR A 9 1.87 3.42 2.95
N ASN A 10 0.90 2.54 2.80
CA ASN A 10 0.25 2.33 1.50
C ASN A 10 -1.24 2.03 1.66
N VAL A 11 -2.04 2.39 0.67
CA VAL A 11 -3.42 1.94 0.58
C VAL A 11 -3.48 0.42 0.31
N HIS A 12 -4.58 -0.22 0.68
CA HIS A 12 -4.81 -1.62 0.28
C HIS A 12 -4.72 -1.75 -1.25
N LYS A 13 -4.07 -2.83 -1.70
CA LYS A 13 -3.78 -3.07 -3.12
C LYS A 13 -2.80 -2.08 -3.76
N GLY A 14 -2.13 -1.24 -2.97
CA GLY A 14 -1.03 -0.34 -3.36
C GLY A 14 0.36 -0.98 -3.18
N ALA A 15 0.57 -2.19 -3.72
CA ALA A 15 1.83 -2.95 -3.66
C ALA A 15 2.28 -3.40 -2.25
N SER A 16 1.40 -3.46 -1.25
CA SER A 16 1.77 -3.80 0.14
C SER A 16 2.53 -5.13 0.29
N THR A 17 2.21 -6.14 -0.52
CA THR A 17 2.92 -7.42 -0.53
C THR A 17 4.34 -7.27 -1.06
N PHE A 18 4.53 -6.56 -2.18
CA PHE A 18 5.87 -6.28 -2.71
C PHE A 18 6.71 -5.48 -1.71
N ILE A 19 6.16 -4.38 -1.18
CA ILE A 19 6.87 -3.52 -0.25
C ILE A 19 7.26 -4.28 1.02
N ALA A 20 6.40 -5.14 1.55
CA ALA A 20 6.68 -5.87 2.77
C ALA A 20 7.52 -7.13 2.57
N ASP A 21 7.12 -7.97 1.62
CA ASP A 21 7.65 -9.33 1.53
C ASP A 21 8.84 -9.44 0.56
N GLU A 22 9.00 -8.48 -0.35
CA GLU A 22 10.12 -8.43 -1.29
C GLU A 22 11.10 -7.31 -0.89
N LEU A 23 10.69 -6.03 -1.01
CA LEU A 23 11.57 -4.89 -0.75
C LEU A 23 11.99 -4.78 0.72
N GLY A 24 11.04 -4.74 1.65
CA GLY A 24 11.33 -4.54 3.08
C GLY A 24 12.16 -5.66 3.68
N ARG A 25 11.89 -6.92 3.31
CA ARG A 25 12.73 -8.06 3.75
C ARG A 25 14.12 -7.97 3.16
N TYR A 26 14.26 -7.57 1.90
CA TYR A 26 15.59 -7.39 1.29
C TYR A 26 16.36 -6.27 1.99
N LEU A 27 15.75 -5.11 2.20
CA LEU A 27 16.37 -4.00 2.92
C LEU A 27 16.92 -4.46 4.28
N HIS A 28 16.17 -5.27 5.03
CA HIS A 28 16.60 -5.81 6.31
C HIS A 28 17.79 -6.80 6.22
N THR A 29 18.05 -7.38 5.05
CA THR A 29 19.24 -8.23 4.84
C THR A 29 20.50 -7.44 4.53
N THR A 30 20.38 -6.13 4.32
CA THR A 30 21.50 -5.24 4.03
C THR A 30 22.08 -4.64 5.32
N GLU A 31 23.28 -4.13 5.25
CA GLU A 31 23.91 -3.39 6.35
C GLU A 31 23.27 -2.02 6.66
N HIS A 32 22.31 -1.60 5.81
CA HIS A 32 21.60 -0.34 5.96
C HIS A 32 20.47 -0.42 7.00
N TYR A 33 19.88 -1.61 7.20
CA TYR A 33 18.71 -1.79 8.05
C TYR A 33 18.83 -3.06 8.90
N ASP A 34 18.94 -2.90 10.19
CA ASP A 34 19.05 -3.99 11.17
C ASP A 34 17.71 -4.32 11.87
N ASN A 35 16.71 -3.47 11.72
CA ASN A 35 15.38 -3.62 12.30
C ASN A 35 14.27 -3.66 11.23
N PHE A 36 13.55 -4.77 11.18
CA PHE A 36 12.39 -4.94 10.27
C PHE A 36 11.10 -5.10 11.08
N ARG A 37 10.15 -4.19 10.86
CA ARG A 37 8.87 -4.20 11.60
C ARG A 37 7.66 -4.23 10.65
N PRO A 38 7.05 -5.41 10.43
CA PRO A 38 5.76 -5.52 9.77
C PRO A 38 4.65 -5.14 10.76
N VAL A 39 4.19 -3.90 10.74
CA VAL A 39 3.22 -3.36 11.71
C VAL A 39 1.86 -4.06 11.64
N GLY A 40 1.43 -4.55 10.47
CA GLY A 40 0.22 -5.36 10.37
C GLY A 40 0.21 -6.62 11.23
N ALA A 41 1.39 -7.11 11.67
CA ALA A 41 1.50 -8.19 12.65
C ALA A 41 1.31 -7.70 14.10
N LEU A 42 1.53 -6.42 14.38
CA LEU A 42 1.35 -5.82 15.71
C LEU A 42 -0.15 -5.61 16.03
N LYS A 43 -0.99 -5.44 15.01
CA LYS A 43 -2.44 -5.19 15.17
C LYS A 43 -3.25 -6.39 15.66
N LEU A 44 -2.69 -7.60 15.57
CA LEU A 44 -3.41 -8.83 15.99
C LEU A 44 -3.68 -8.90 17.50
N LYS A 45 -3.17 -7.98 18.29
CA LYS A 45 -3.31 -8.02 19.75
C LYS A 45 -3.43 -6.64 20.41
N GLY A 46 -4.11 -5.69 19.87
CA GLY A 46 -4.55 -4.41 20.51
C GLY A 46 -3.73 -3.75 21.63
N THR A 47 -2.85 -4.50 22.24
CA THR A 47 -2.00 -4.12 23.38
C THR A 47 -0.50 -4.05 23.03
N GLU A 48 -0.07 -4.56 21.88
CA GLU A 48 1.38 -4.68 21.58
C GLU A 48 1.97 -3.42 20.92
N ILE A 49 1.17 -2.59 20.25
CA ILE A 49 1.66 -1.31 19.71
C ILE A 49 2.13 -0.38 20.83
N SER A 50 1.42 -0.36 21.95
CA SER A 50 1.76 0.44 23.12
C SER A 50 2.99 -0.07 23.90
N GLN A 51 3.50 -1.25 23.61
CA GLN A 51 4.66 -1.86 24.27
C GLN A 51 5.97 -1.62 23.54
N HIS A 52 5.95 -1.19 22.27
CA HIS A 52 7.16 -0.79 21.56
C HIS A 52 7.50 0.66 21.87
N THR A 53 8.40 0.84 22.80
CA THR A 53 8.88 2.15 23.27
C THR A 53 10.15 2.63 22.56
N GLU A 54 10.74 1.79 21.70
CA GLU A 54 12.01 2.10 21.03
C GLU A 54 11.78 2.26 19.52
N TRP A 55 11.98 3.47 19.06
CA TRP A 55 11.88 3.86 17.66
C TRP A 55 13.23 4.45 17.22
N PRO A 56 14.16 3.64 16.69
CA PRO A 56 15.48 4.14 16.32
C PRO A 56 15.41 5.06 15.10
N ALA A 57 16.11 6.18 15.17
CA ALA A 57 16.18 7.15 14.06
C ALA A 57 16.83 6.57 12.80
N GLU A 58 17.70 5.55 12.96
CA GLU A 58 18.41 4.86 11.89
C GLU A 58 18.15 3.36 11.92
N GLY A 59 18.28 2.71 10.78
CA GLY A 59 18.30 1.26 10.65
C GLY A 59 16.94 0.56 10.72
N LEU A 60 15.82 1.27 10.88
CA LEU A 60 14.50 0.63 10.92
C LEU A 60 13.80 0.72 9.56
N VAL A 61 13.25 -0.39 9.09
CA VAL A 61 12.29 -0.42 7.98
C VAL A 61 10.92 -0.88 8.45
N GLY A 62 9.94 0.03 8.40
CA GLY A 62 8.55 -0.22 8.75
C GLY A 62 7.70 -0.47 7.50
N VAL A 63 6.91 -1.55 7.50
CA VAL A 63 6.10 -1.99 6.37
C VAL A 63 4.73 -2.50 6.82
N ARG A 64 3.82 -2.71 5.88
CA ARG A 64 2.42 -3.12 6.13
C ARG A 64 1.68 -2.14 7.04
N ILE A 65 1.97 -0.88 6.88
CA ILE A 65 1.34 0.21 7.60
C ILE A 65 0.30 0.83 6.65
N TYR A 66 -0.97 0.60 6.95
CA TYR A 66 -2.05 1.25 6.22
C TYR A 66 -2.39 2.59 6.88
N PRO A 67 -3.13 3.48 6.21
CA PRO A 67 -3.41 4.82 6.76
C PRO A 67 -4.06 4.82 8.14
N ALA A 68 -4.87 3.80 8.46
CA ALA A 68 -5.45 3.67 9.81
C ALA A 68 -4.39 3.31 10.85
N GLU A 69 -3.50 2.36 10.53
CA GLU A 69 -2.42 1.96 11.40
C GLU A 69 -1.41 3.09 11.65
N LEU A 70 -1.07 3.85 10.60
CA LEU A 70 -0.17 5.00 10.77
C LEU A 70 -0.77 6.03 11.72
N ARG A 71 -2.06 6.34 11.57
CA ARG A 71 -2.76 7.24 12.48
C ARG A 71 -2.74 6.72 13.93
N ASP A 72 -3.07 5.43 14.12
CA ASP A 72 -3.08 4.82 15.45
C ASP A 72 -1.66 4.87 16.09
N LEU A 73 -0.59 4.65 15.30
CA LEU A 73 0.79 4.80 15.76
C LEU A 73 1.12 6.25 16.15
N LEU A 74 0.73 7.21 15.34
CA LEU A 74 0.96 8.65 15.62
C LEU A 74 0.19 9.12 16.85
N THR A 75 -0.99 8.53 17.14
CA THR A 75 -1.85 8.94 18.24
C THR A 75 -1.51 8.21 19.54
N ASP A 76 -1.27 6.90 19.47
CA ASP A 76 -1.31 6.02 20.64
C ASP A 76 0.05 5.37 20.97
N ALA A 77 1.04 5.40 20.04
CA ALA A 77 2.34 4.79 20.30
C ALA A 77 3.32 5.81 20.92
N PRO A 78 3.80 5.58 22.15
CA PRO A 78 4.75 6.49 22.79
C PRO A 78 6.02 6.68 21.95
N GLY A 79 6.43 7.94 21.74
CA GLY A 79 7.64 8.30 21.01
C GLY A 79 7.57 8.11 19.49
N PHE A 80 6.44 7.60 18.94
CA PHE A 80 6.34 7.39 17.51
C PHE A 80 6.22 8.71 16.73
N THR A 81 5.58 9.72 17.29
CA THR A 81 5.43 11.04 16.63
C THR A 81 6.79 11.72 16.46
N GLU A 82 7.63 11.71 17.49
CA GLU A 82 9.00 12.22 17.44
C GLU A 82 9.84 11.44 16.44
N PHE A 83 9.77 10.12 16.50
CA PHE A 83 10.43 9.24 15.53
C PHE A 83 9.97 9.53 14.09
N ALA A 84 8.67 9.66 13.85
CA ALA A 84 8.12 9.91 12.52
C ALA A 84 8.57 11.25 11.94
N SER A 85 8.90 12.24 12.77
CA SER A 85 9.44 13.52 12.33
C SER A 85 10.88 13.41 11.80
N GLU A 86 11.62 12.39 12.22
CA GLU A 86 13.00 12.11 11.81
C GLU A 86 13.09 11.03 10.72
N ALA A 87 12.18 10.06 10.72
CA ALA A 87 12.13 8.99 9.75
C ALA A 87 11.69 9.46 8.36
N ALA A 88 12.08 8.72 7.33
CA ALA A 88 11.57 8.92 5.98
C ALA A 88 10.16 8.30 5.84
N LEU A 89 9.13 9.12 5.81
CA LEU A 89 7.77 8.66 5.54
C LEU A 89 7.55 8.57 4.03
N VAL A 90 7.31 7.37 3.51
CA VAL A 90 7.01 7.12 2.10
C VAL A 90 5.56 6.65 1.98
N PHE A 91 4.74 7.47 1.36
CA PHE A 91 3.33 7.22 1.11
C PHE A 91 3.14 6.65 -0.28
N VAL A 92 2.56 5.46 -0.39
CA VAL A 92 2.28 4.82 -1.68
C VAL A 92 0.79 4.83 -1.93
N GLN A 93 0.35 5.77 -2.74
CA GLN A 93 -1.02 5.86 -3.19
C GLN A 93 -1.27 4.95 -4.40
N ARG A 94 -2.53 4.70 -4.69
CA ARG A 94 -3.01 4.05 -5.91
C ARG A 94 -4.32 4.71 -6.30
N ASP A 95 -4.63 4.74 -7.60
CA ASP A 95 -5.98 5.12 -8.06
C ASP A 95 -7.03 4.32 -7.27
N PRO A 96 -7.88 4.97 -6.45
CA PRO A 96 -8.82 4.27 -5.59
C PRO A 96 -9.87 3.49 -6.39
N ARG A 97 -10.11 3.83 -7.66
CA ARG A 97 -10.97 3.08 -8.59
C ARG A 97 -10.33 1.72 -8.90
N ASP A 98 -9.05 1.70 -9.25
CA ASP A 98 -8.29 0.46 -9.48
C ASP A 98 -8.08 -0.34 -8.18
N ALA A 99 -7.90 0.34 -7.06
CA ALA A 99 -7.81 -0.30 -5.75
C ALA A 99 -9.12 -1.03 -5.39
N ALA A 100 -10.28 -0.40 -5.64
CA ALA A 100 -11.60 -0.99 -5.40
C ALA A 100 -11.83 -2.24 -6.27
N VAL A 101 -11.51 -2.18 -7.56
CA VAL A 101 -11.59 -3.33 -8.48
C VAL A 101 -10.63 -4.45 -8.04
N SER A 102 -9.40 -4.10 -7.71
CA SER A 102 -8.40 -5.08 -7.24
C SER A 102 -8.81 -5.73 -5.92
N LEU A 103 -9.45 -4.99 -5.03
CA LEU A 103 -9.95 -5.50 -3.76
C LEU A 103 -11.13 -6.46 -3.97
N PHE A 104 -12.05 -6.15 -4.88
CA PHE A 104 -13.14 -7.04 -5.28
C PHE A 104 -12.59 -8.40 -5.73
N TYR A 105 -11.71 -8.43 -6.74
CA TYR A 105 -11.14 -9.68 -7.22
C TYR A 105 -10.33 -10.43 -6.16
N SER A 106 -9.63 -9.69 -5.31
CA SER A 106 -8.90 -10.30 -4.20
C SER A 106 -9.83 -11.03 -3.24
N LYS A 107 -10.90 -10.39 -2.79
CA LYS A 107 -11.88 -10.98 -1.87
C LYS A 107 -12.63 -12.14 -2.52
N ALA A 108 -13.09 -11.97 -3.75
CA ALA A 108 -13.84 -12.98 -4.46
C ALA A 108 -13.03 -14.24 -4.80
N TYR A 109 -11.71 -14.12 -5.10
CA TYR A 109 -10.99 -15.24 -5.70
C TYR A 109 -9.66 -15.59 -5.01
N SER A 110 -8.81 -14.61 -4.69
CA SER A 110 -7.40 -14.86 -4.39
C SER A 110 -6.96 -14.59 -2.94
N HIS A 111 -7.79 -13.95 -2.11
CA HIS A 111 -7.41 -13.66 -0.74
C HIS A 111 -7.35 -14.93 0.11
N THR A 112 -6.26 -15.10 0.88
CA THR A 112 -6.10 -16.25 1.77
C THR A 112 -7.12 -16.19 2.91
N ILE A 113 -7.89 -17.26 3.10
CA ILE A 113 -8.84 -17.39 4.21
C ILE A 113 -8.04 -17.59 5.49
N LYS A 114 -8.17 -16.65 6.43
CA LYS A 114 -7.61 -16.81 7.77
C LYS A 114 -8.56 -17.66 8.63
N VAL A 115 -8.02 -18.55 9.44
CA VAL A 115 -8.78 -19.49 10.28
C VAL A 115 -9.77 -18.77 11.21
N LEU A 116 -9.40 -17.59 11.73
CA LEU A 116 -10.30 -16.72 12.51
C LEU A 116 -11.30 -16.03 11.56
N ASN A 117 -12.59 -16.29 11.73
CA ASN A 117 -13.71 -15.81 10.90
C ASN A 117 -13.87 -16.51 9.54
N GLN A 118 -13.47 -17.77 9.43
CA GLN A 118 -13.53 -18.54 8.19
C GLN A 118 -14.94 -18.51 7.57
N ASP A 119 -16.00 -18.76 8.35
CA ASP A 119 -17.36 -18.87 7.84
C ASP A 119 -17.84 -17.55 7.19
N LYS A 120 -17.68 -16.42 7.89
CA LYS A 120 -18.06 -15.11 7.34
C LYS A 120 -17.30 -14.75 6.09
N PHE A 121 -16.03 -15.15 6.02
CA PHE A 121 -15.20 -14.90 4.85
C PHE A 121 -15.62 -15.76 3.66
N VAL A 122 -16.01 -17.00 3.90
CA VAL A 122 -16.54 -17.93 2.86
C VAL A 122 -17.87 -17.40 2.33
N GLU A 123 -18.80 -17.02 3.21
CA GLU A 123 -20.08 -16.42 2.82
C GLU A 123 -19.91 -15.13 1.99
N GLU A 124 -19.02 -14.23 2.43
CA GLU A 124 -18.69 -13.00 1.67
C GLU A 124 -18.12 -13.33 0.30
N ARG A 125 -17.21 -14.32 0.22
CA ARG A 125 -16.62 -14.77 -1.04
C ARG A 125 -17.67 -15.34 -1.99
N GLU A 126 -18.49 -16.26 -1.53
CA GLU A 126 -19.55 -16.87 -2.34
C GLU A 126 -20.51 -15.81 -2.86
N ARG A 127 -20.89 -14.86 -2.00
CA ARG A 127 -21.74 -13.73 -2.38
C ARG A 127 -21.08 -12.89 -3.49
N LEU A 128 -19.80 -12.55 -3.35
CA LEU A 128 -19.06 -11.77 -4.33
C LEU A 128 -18.90 -12.51 -5.66
N GLN A 129 -18.72 -13.83 -5.64
CA GLN A 129 -18.60 -14.66 -6.86
C GLN A 129 -19.93 -14.72 -7.64
N ASN A 130 -21.06 -14.49 -7.00
CA ASN A 130 -22.39 -14.44 -7.62
C ASN A 130 -22.79 -13.04 -8.11
N MET A 131 -21.92 -12.01 -7.93
CA MET A 131 -22.12 -10.64 -8.39
C MET A 131 -21.29 -10.37 -9.64
N THR A 132 -21.77 -9.44 -10.47
CA THR A 132 -20.89 -8.81 -11.45
C THR A 132 -19.81 -8.00 -10.74
N PRO A 133 -18.63 -7.76 -11.37
CA PRO A 133 -17.61 -6.90 -10.78
C PRO A 133 -18.11 -5.51 -10.40
N THR A 134 -18.98 -4.91 -11.21
CA THR A 134 -19.61 -3.59 -10.96
C THR A 134 -20.44 -3.61 -9.66
N GLU A 135 -21.33 -4.60 -9.52
CA GLU A 135 -22.15 -4.77 -8.31
C GLU A 135 -21.28 -4.99 -7.07
N GLY A 136 -20.29 -5.88 -7.15
CA GLY A 136 -19.43 -6.19 -6.02
C GLY A 136 -18.54 -5.01 -5.61
N VAL A 137 -18.06 -4.20 -6.56
CA VAL A 137 -17.35 -2.95 -6.28
C VAL A 137 -18.28 -1.98 -5.58
N ARG A 138 -19.47 -1.74 -6.13
CA ARG A 138 -20.48 -0.82 -5.59
C ARG A 138 -20.86 -1.17 -4.15
N GLU A 139 -21.07 -2.44 -3.88
CA GLU A 139 -21.55 -2.88 -2.58
C GLU A 139 -20.47 -2.92 -1.51
N LEU A 140 -19.25 -3.36 -1.83
CA LEU A 140 -18.29 -3.76 -0.81
C LEU A 140 -16.93 -3.06 -0.84
N THR A 141 -16.45 -2.61 -1.99
CA THR A 141 -15.04 -2.24 -2.08
C THR A 141 -14.77 -0.76 -2.38
N TYR A 142 -15.72 -0.02 -2.98
CA TYR A 142 -15.43 1.35 -3.36
C TYR A 142 -15.32 2.31 -2.16
N ARG A 143 -16.20 2.18 -1.16
CA ARG A 143 -16.17 3.05 0.03
C ARG A 143 -14.89 2.91 0.84
N PRO A 144 -14.42 1.67 1.16
CA PRO A 144 -13.10 1.48 1.77
C PRO A 144 -11.96 2.09 0.96
N ALA A 145 -11.96 1.93 -0.37
CA ALA A 145 -10.91 2.47 -1.21
C ALA A 145 -10.86 4.00 -1.18
N ILE A 146 -12.01 4.68 -1.24
CA ILE A 146 -12.11 6.15 -1.09
C ILE A 146 -11.63 6.59 0.30
N ALA A 147 -12.08 5.90 1.35
CA ALA A 147 -11.72 6.25 2.72
C ALA A 147 -10.22 6.14 2.98
N GLU A 148 -9.59 5.07 2.50
CA GLU A 148 -8.13 4.90 2.63
C GLU A 148 -7.34 5.93 1.83
N PHE A 149 -7.74 6.17 0.57
CA PHE A 149 -7.13 7.19 -0.27
C PHE A 149 -7.20 8.58 0.39
N SER A 150 -8.39 8.97 0.89
CA SER A 150 -8.57 10.25 1.56
C SER A 150 -7.73 10.36 2.84
N LYS A 151 -7.69 9.30 3.65
CA LYS A 151 -6.91 9.27 4.88
C LYS A 151 -5.40 9.30 4.61
N LEU A 152 -4.92 8.61 3.57
CA LEU A 152 -3.52 8.65 3.18
C LEU A 152 -3.08 10.08 2.86
N HIS A 153 -3.90 10.79 2.08
CA HIS A 153 -3.63 12.19 1.72
C HIS A 153 -3.67 13.12 2.93
N GLN A 154 -4.66 12.96 3.81
CA GLN A 154 -4.74 13.73 5.04
C GLN A 154 -3.46 13.57 5.89
N LEU A 155 -3.00 12.33 6.09
CA LEU A 155 -1.78 12.06 6.85
C LEU A 155 -0.54 12.64 6.17
N HIS A 156 -0.46 12.59 4.84
CA HIS A 156 0.64 13.22 4.11
C HIS A 156 0.62 14.77 4.25
N GLU A 157 -0.57 15.38 4.18
CA GLU A 157 -0.75 16.83 4.39
C GLU A 157 -0.35 17.26 5.81
N GLU A 158 -0.65 16.43 6.82
CA GLU A 158 -0.37 16.71 8.24
C GLU A 158 1.11 16.48 8.64
N HIS A 159 1.75 15.44 8.07
CA HIS A 159 3.07 14.99 8.53
C HIS A 159 4.19 15.16 7.49
N GLY A 160 3.87 15.51 6.25
CA GLY A 160 4.84 15.58 5.17
C GLY A 160 5.33 14.19 4.74
N GLY A 161 6.43 14.16 4.00
CA GLY A 161 7.00 12.93 3.47
C GLY A 161 6.98 12.87 1.95
N LEU A 162 7.33 11.73 1.37
CA LEU A 162 7.29 11.49 -0.07
C LEU A 162 5.99 10.79 -0.46
N MET A 163 5.18 11.44 -1.29
CA MET A 163 4.03 10.79 -1.92
C MET A 163 4.47 10.15 -3.23
N THR A 164 4.28 8.83 -3.37
CA THR A 164 4.55 8.06 -4.59
C THR A 164 3.29 7.38 -5.09
N ARG A 165 3.32 6.93 -6.34
CA ARG A 165 2.19 6.24 -6.97
C ARG A 165 2.53 4.78 -7.24
N TYR A 166 1.57 3.90 -6.98
CA TYR A 166 1.63 2.50 -7.41
C TYR A 166 1.83 2.39 -8.93
N GLU A 167 1.18 3.27 -9.67
CA GLU A 167 1.24 3.32 -11.13
C GLU A 167 2.68 3.56 -11.61
N ASP A 168 3.40 4.49 -10.98
CA ASP A 168 4.79 4.78 -11.31
C ASP A 168 5.70 3.58 -10.97
N LEU A 169 5.47 2.93 -9.82
CA LEU A 169 6.20 1.72 -9.45
C LEU A 169 6.07 0.60 -10.50
N VAL A 170 4.90 0.46 -11.14
CA VAL A 170 4.67 -0.63 -12.12
C VAL A 170 4.96 -0.24 -13.57
N THR A 171 4.95 1.03 -13.92
CA THR A 171 5.18 1.50 -15.29
C THR A 171 6.56 2.11 -15.51
N ALA A 172 7.17 2.66 -14.46
CA ALA A 172 8.46 3.33 -14.45
C ALA A 172 9.25 2.99 -13.17
N PRO A 173 9.53 1.69 -12.90
CA PRO A 173 10.14 1.26 -11.63
C PRO A 173 11.51 1.89 -11.37
N HIS A 174 12.31 2.17 -12.40
CA HIS A 174 13.60 2.82 -12.26
C HIS A 174 13.47 4.21 -11.63
N GLU A 175 12.57 5.03 -12.16
CA GLU A 175 12.31 6.38 -11.68
C GLU A 175 11.70 6.35 -10.27
N TRP A 176 10.84 5.36 -9.99
CA TRP A 176 10.26 5.18 -8.67
C TRP A 176 11.34 4.87 -7.62
N PHE A 177 12.24 3.91 -7.89
CA PHE A 177 13.33 3.58 -6.98
C PHE A 177 14.29 4.74 -6.77
N ARG A 178 14.61 5.52 -7.81
CA ARG A 178 15.43 6.73 -7.67
C ARG A 178 14.75 7.77 -6.79
N SER A 179 13.48 8.08 -7.04
CA SER A 179 12.72 9.05 -6.25
C SER A 179 12.65 8.67 -4.76
N VAL A 180 12.42 7.39 -4.47
CA VAL A 180 12.42 6.88 -3.08
C VAL A 180 13.83 6.92 -2.49
N GLY A 181 14.84 6.47 -3.24
CA GLY A 181 16.21 6.41 -2.79
C GLY A 181 16.78 7.80 -2.46
N ASP A 182 16.58 8.76 -3.34
CA ASP A 182 16.99 10.16 -3.14
C ASP A 182 16.34 10.75 -1.89
N PHE A 183 15.04 10.48 -1.69
CA PHE A 183 14.29 10.97 -0.53
C PHE A 183 14.76 10.34 0.79
N VAL A 184 15.05 9.03 0.77
CA VAL A 184 15.55 8.29 1.95
C VAL A 184 17.02 8.62 2.23
N GLY A 185 17.78 8.99 1.20
CA GLY A 185 19.21 9.27 1.26
C GLY A 185 20.06 8.02 0.99
N TRP A 186 19.58 7.10 0.16
CA TRP A 186 20.38 5.98 -0.34
C TRP A 186 21.42 6.48 -1.36
N ASP A 187 22.58 5.86 -1.40
CA ASP A 187 23.57 6.16 -2.45
C ASP A 187 23.17 5.55 -3.81
N ASP A 188 23.74 6.10 -4.88
CA ASP A 188 23.43 5.68 -6.25
C ASP A 188 23.70 4.18 -6.48
N ALA A 189 24.75 3.62 -5.90
CA ALA A 189 25.12 2.22 -6.08
C ALA A 189 24.08 1.29 -5.44
N PHE A 190 23.53 1.69 -4.29
CA PHE A 190 22.47 0.95 -3.63
C PHE A 190 21.14 1.06 -4.38
N ILE A 191 20.81 2.25 -4.89
CA ILE A 191 19.63 2.47 -5.76
C ILE A 191 19.69 1.57 -6.99
N GLU A 192 20.83 1.54 -7.71
CA GLU A 192 21.03 0.65 -8.87
C GLU A 192 20.86 -0.83 -8.50
N THR A 193 21.38 -1.25 -7.35
CA THR A 193 21.19 -2.62 -6.84
C THR A 193 19.72 -2.97 -6.66
N LEU A 194 18.91 -2.03 -6.14
CA LEU A 194 17.44 -2.23 -5.97
C LEU A 194 16.74 -2.29 -7.33
N ILE A 195 17.12 -1.43 -8.27
CA ILE A 195 16.59 -1.42 -9.65
C ILE A 195 16.87 -2.76 -10.34
N ASP A 196 18.12 -3.20 -10.37
CA ASP A 196 18.53 -4.45 -10.99
C ASP A 196 17.78 -5.66 -10.40
N ARG A 197 17.55 -5.63 -9.09
CA ARG A 197 16.88 -6.71 -8.39
C ARG A 197 15.38 -6.76 -8.64
N PHE A 198 14.71 -5.62 -8.65
CA PHE A 198 13.26 -5.56 -8.53
C PHE A 198 12.50 -5.05 -9.75
N ALA A 199 13.14 -4.31 -10.67
CA ALA A 199 12.42 -3.72 -11.80
C ALA A 199 11.70 -4.78 -12.65
N ALA A 200 12.31 -5.95 -12.87
CA ALA A 200 11.71 -7.05 -13.60
C ALA A 200 10.48 -7.66 -12.91
N SER A 201 10.30 -7.46 -11.59
CA SER A 201 9.12 -7.95 -10.84
C SER A 201 7.81 -7.30 -11.26
N PHE A 202 7.89 -6.18 -11.98
CA PHE A 202 6.74 -5.40 -12.47
C PHE A 202 6.43 -5.64 -13.94
N ALA A 203 7.11 -6.56 -14.61
CA ALA A 203 6.70 -7.00 -15.93
C ALA A 203 5.27 -7.54 -15.88
N PRO A 204 4.34 -7.03 -16.73
CA PRO A 204 2.96 -7.51 -16.72
C PRO A 204 2.92 -9.00 -17.08
N PRO A 205 2.03 -9.79 -16.42
CA PRO A 205 1.84 -11.17 -16.79
C PRO A 205 1.24 -11.26 -18.21
N ASP A 206 1.66 -12.26 -18.97
CA ASP A 206 1.17 -12.47 -20.33
C ASP A 206 -0.35 -12.70 -20.40
N ILE A 207 -0.92 -13.28 -19.35
CA ILE A 207 -2.36 -13.58 -19.24
C ILE A 207 -2.85 -13.18 -17.83
N ALA A 208 -3.95 -12.42 -17.80
CA ALA A 208 -4.63 -12.08 -16.55
C ALA A 208 -5.34 -13.31 -15.98
N ASP A 209 -4.96 -13.72 -14.76
CA ASP A 209 -5.56 -14.84 -14.04
C ASP A 209 -6.23 -14.35 -12.75
N PRO A 210 -7.59 -14.43 -12.62
CA PRO A 210 -8.29 -13.95 -11.44
C PRO A 210 -7.93 -14.70 -10.15
N LEU A 211 -7.40 -15.92 -10.26
CA LEU A 211 -7.00 -16.73 -9.11
C LEU A 211 -5.61 -16.37 -8.59
N LYS A 212 -4.82 -15.66 -9.37
CA LYS A 212 -3.48 -15.22 -8.94
C LYS A 212 -3.53 -13.92 -8.17
N HIS A 213 -2.68 -13.80 -7.15
CA HIS A 213 -2.53 -12.56 -6.37
C HIS A 213 -2.09 -11.38 -7.24
N LYS A 214 -1.20 -11.59 -8.20
CA LYS A 214 -0.80 -10.63 -9.26
C LYS A 214 -1.67 -10.86 -10.52
N ARG A 215 -2.99 -10.65 -10.41
CA ARG A 215 -3.92 -10.87 -11.53
C ARG A 215 -3.63 -9.97 -12.72
N ARG A 216 -3.51 -8.69 -12.47
CA ARG A 216 -3.27 -7.64 -13.44
C ARG A 216 -2.63 -6.45 -12.74
N ILE A 217 -1.40 -6.12 -13.09
CA ILE A 217 -0.68 -5.00 -12.49
C ILE A 217 -0.86 -3.69 -13.27
N THR A 218 -1.29 -3.78 -14.54
CA THR A 218 -1.52 -2.61 -15.41
C THR A 218 -2.57 -1.68 -14.82
N PRO A 219 -2.31 -0.37 -14.71
CA PRO A 219 -3.28 0.62 -14.28
C PRO A 219 -4.46 0.78 -15.24
N GLY A 220 -5.59 1.30 -14.74
CA GLY A 220 -6.76 1.64 -15.56
C GLY A 220 -7.80 0.53 -15.70
N ASN A 221 -7.68 -0.56 -14.96
CA ASN A 221 -8.63 -1.67 -14.99
C ASN A 221 -10.06 -1.28 -14.60
N TRP A 222 -10.22 -0.21 -13.84
CA TRP A 222 -11.52 0.28 -13.42
C TRP A 222 -12.42 0.67 -14.59
N ARG A 223 -11.86 1.08 -15.74
CA ARG A 223 -12.62 1.45 -16.94
C ARG A 223 -13.43 0.31 -17.54
N GLU A 224 -13.04 -0.93 -17.25
CA GLU A 224 -13.77 -2.14 -17.71
C GLU A 224 -14.89 -2.54 -16.75
N VAL A 225 -14.91 -1.97 -15.53
CA VAL A 225 -15.78 -2.39 -14.43
C VAL A 225 -16.76 -1.30 -14.00
N PHE A 226 -16.33 -0.03 -14.04
CA PHE A 226 -17.15 1.07 -13.59
C PHE A 226 -18.18 1.47 -14.65
N ASP A 227 -19.41 1.68 -14.20
CA ASP A 227 -20.44 2.36 -14.94
C ASP A 227 -20.42 3.88 -14.65
N ASP A 228 -21.22 4.64 -15.39
CA ASP A 228 -21.30 6.09 -15.29
C ASP A 228 -21.69 6.56 -13.88
N GLU A 229 -22.51 5.79 -13.17
CA GLU A 229 -22.92 6.12 -11.81
C GLU A 229 -21.77 6.00 -10.80
N LEU A 230 -20.97 4.92 -10.87
CA LEU A 230 -19.77 4.76 -10.05
C LEU A 230 -18.74 5.83 -10.36
N ILE A 231 -18.55 6.18 -11.63
CA ILE A 231 -17.63 7.25 -12.06
C ILE A 231 -18.07 8.58 -11.43
N ALA A 232 -19.35 8.93 -11.57
CA ALA A 232 -19.90 10.17 -11.02
C ALA A 232 -19.79 10.22 -9.48
N ASP A 233 -20.03 9.10 -8.79
CA ASP A 233 -19.93 9.02 -7.33
C ASP A 233 -18.48 9.18 -6.84
N PHE A 234 -17.51 8.58 -7.51
CA PHE A 234 -16.09 8.79 -7.23
C PHE A 234 -15.67 10.24 -7.48
N ASP A 235 -16.08 10.81 -8.61
CA ASP A 235 -15.75 12.19 -8.95
C ASP A 235 -16.33 13.18 -7.94
N ALA A 236 -17.57 12.98 -7.51
CA ALA A 236 -18.19 13.80 -6.47
C ALA A 236 -17.47 13.73 -5.12
N LYS A 237 -16.86 12.60 -4.76
CA LYS A 237 -16.22 12.41 -3.45
C LYS A 237 -14.74 12.78 -3.43
N VAL A 238 -14.00 12.46 -4.49
CA VAL A 238 -12.54 12.58 -4.51
C VAL A 238 -11.98 13.10 -5.85
N GLY A 239 -12.84 13.57 -6.77
CA GLY A 239 -12.45 13.96 -8.12
C GLY A 239 -11.36 15.03 -8.17
N ASP A 240 -11.45 16.08 -7.35
CA ASP A 240 -10.41 17.12 -7.30
C ASP A 240 -9.06 16.54 -6.85
N ARG A 241 -9.08 15.68 -5.84
CA ARG A 241 -7.87 15.01 -5.36
C ARG A 241 -7.31 14.01 -6.38
N LEU A 242 -8.18 13.32 -7.10
CA LEU A 242 -7.77 12.45 -8.22
C LEU A 242 -7.02 13.27 -9.28
N ARG A 243 -7.62 14.37 -9.74
CA ARG A 243 -7.02 15.26 -10.76
C ARG A 243 -5.70 15.87 -10.28
N ALA A 244 -5.65 16.34 -9.04
CA ALA A 244 -4.42 16.90 -8.44
C ALA A 244 -3.26 15.89 -8.37
N ASN A 245 -3.58 14.58 -8.36
CA ASN A 245 -2.60 13.48 -8.32
C ASN A 245 -2.41 12.77 -9.67
N GLY A 246 -2.92 13.35 -10.77
CA GLY A 246 -2.73 12.83 -12.12
C GLY A 246 -3.55 11.58 -12.45
N TYR A 247 -4.64 11.36 -11.74
CA TYR A 247 -5.63 10.32 -12.05
C TYR A 247 -6.78 10.91 -12.87
N ALA A 248 -6.67 10.85 -14.19
CA ALA A 248 -7.69 11.30 -15.12
C ALA A 248 -8.79 10.24 -15.38
#